data_b25421b6740870b35ce6ad28b4f2ce32
#
_entry.id   b25421b6740870b35ce6ad28b4f2ce32
#
_cell.length_a   1.000
_cell.length_b   1.000
_cell.length_c   1.000
_cell.angle_alpha   90.00
_cell.angle_beta   90.00
_cell.angle_gamma   90.00
#
_symmetry.space_group_name_H-M   'P 1'
#
loop_
_entity.id
_entity.type
_entity.pdbx_description
1 polymer ?
#
loop_
_entity_poly.entity_id
_entity_poly.type
_entity_poly.pdbx_seq_one_letter_code
_entity_poly.pdbx_strand_id
1 'polypeptide(L)'
;MKKSLLSLLSLFVVILGFIACNEDDTVDYSDYYEWKNQNNDVMLRMHDYQKRLGQYAYFTDTIVSQAEPLSFRCLYRVITPANEDSLRAINRWYTPYYTSTLKMHYTLYDPKSVMSKLPVDEASFNNPEIMDKIFFDSENKADTLESQQVTFFQAFTCASVIVGWAEILQHMHIGDNWLVAIPWYLAYGQAGNSTIDPYSNLYFRMELVDITKLGGPVPEGSGI
;
A
#
# COMPACT_ATOMS: atom_id res chain seq x y z
N MET A 1 32.92 25.58 15.19
CA MET A 1 32.89 25.76 13.72
C MET A 1 32.12 24.64 13.10
N LYS A 2 31.04 25.03 12.44
CA LYS A 2 30.37 24.48 11.25
C LYS A 2 29.83 23.07 11.39
N LYS A 3 28.46 22.95 11.52
CA LYS A 3 27.48 22.95 10.46
C LYS A 3 27.56 21.66 9.63
N SER A 4 26.68 20.74 9.86
CA SER A 4 25.64 20.56 8.91
C SER A 4 24.57 19.65 9.49
N LEU A 5 23.62 20.33 9.99
CA LEU A 5 22.24 19.93 10.13
C LEU A 5 21.64 20.13 8.75
N LEU A 6 20.65 19.40 8.40
CA LEU A 6 19.79 19.42 7.21
C LEU A 6 20.17 18.41 6.14
N SER A 7 19.54 17.29 6.30
CA SER A 7 18.86 16.64 5.18
C SER A 7 17.96 15.56 5.70
N LEU A 8 16.92 15.94 6.38
CA LEU A 8 15.87 15.05 6.82
C LEU A 8 14.60 15.86 6.85
N LEU A 9 13.99 15.99 5.77
CA LEU A 9 12.56 16.28 5.70
C LEU A 9 12.17 16.38 4.25
N SER A 10 11.84 15.32 3.68
CA SER A 10 10.96 15.40 2.54
C SER A 10 10.32 14.03 2.40
N LEU A 11 9.14 14.02 2.66
CA LEU A 11 8.04 13.69 1.83
C LEU A 11 6.90 13.05 2.59
N PHE A 12 6.48 13.71 3.65
CA PHE A 12 5.09 13.60 4.10
C PHE A 12 4.56 15.00 4.40
N VAL A 13 4.65 15.87 3.40
CA VAL A 13 3.90 17.13 3.47
C VAL A 13 2.53 16.88 2.89
N VAL A 14 1.60 16.58 3.77
CA VAL A 14 0.19 16.83 3.49
C VAL A 14 0.04 18.34 3.42
N ILE A 15 0.04 18.89 2.23
CA ILE A 15 -0.41 20.25 2.00
C ILE A 15 -1.93 20.23 2.11
N LEU A 16 -2.43 20.65 3.26
CA LEU A 16 -3.79 21.14 3.38
C LEU A 16 -3.90 22.41 2.55
N GLY A 17 -4.02 22.26 1.25
CA GLY A 17 -4.46 23.30 0.36
C GLY A 17 -5.96 23.40 0.46
N PHE A 18 -6.47 24.30 1.29
CA PHE A 18 -7.78 24.87 1.03
C PHE A 18 -7.66 25.64 -0.28
N ILE A 19 -7.96 24.97 -1.37
CA ILE A 19 -8.17 25.63 -2.64
C ILE A 19 -9.54 26.26 -2.54
N ALA A 20 -9.54 27.59 -2.36
CA ALA A 20 -10.69 28.39 -2.71
C ALA A 20 -11.06 28.02 -4.15
N CYS A 21 -12.31 27.61 -4.36
CA CYS A 21 -12.86 27.42 -5.68
C CYS A 21 -12.66 28.69 -6.50
N ASN A 22 -11.69 28.69 -7.39
CA ASN A 22 -11.79 29.46 -8.62
C ASN A 22 -12.31 28.51 -9.68
N GLU A 23 -13.48 28.80 -10.18
CA GLU A 23 -14.03 28.21 -11.39
C GLU A 23 -13.01 28.47 -12.51
N ASP A 24 -12.42 27.40 -13.04
CA ASP A 24 -11.90 27.22 -14.41
C ASP A 24 -10.64 26.33 -14.54
N ASP A 25 -10.10 25.73 -13.49
CA ASP A 25 -9.05 24.74 -13.67
C ASP A 25 -9.59 23.31 -13.49
N THR A 26 -10.44 22.88 -14.41
CA THR A 26 -10.72 21.44 -14.56
C THR A 26 -9.47 20.78 -15.12
N VAL A 27 -8.69 20.13 -14.27
CA VAL A 27 -7.56 19.33 -14.72
C VAL A 27 -8.11 18.25 -15.65
N ASP A 28 -7.68 18.28 -16.91
CA ASP A 28 -8.05 17.27 -17.88
C ASP A 28 -7.23 16.00 -17.64
N TYR A 29 -7.90 14.97 -17.19
CA TYR A 29 -7.30 13.65 -16.97
C TYR A 29 -7.48 12.70 -18.17
N SER A 30 -7.88 13.19 -19.33
CA SER A 30 -8.14 12.37 -20.53
C SER A 30 -6.91 11.56 -20.94
N ASP A 31 -5.72 12.11 -20.80
CA ASP A 31 -4.45 11.45 -21.12
C ASP A 31 -4.18 10.21 -20.25
N TYR A 32 -4.88 10.08 -19.12
CA TYR A 32 -4.73 8.95 -18.21
C TYR A 32 -5.83 7.89 -18.33
N TYR A 33 -6.78 8.01 -19.26
CA TYR A 33 -7.89 7.05 -19.37
C TYR A 33 -7.43 5.64 -19.71
N GLU A 34 -6.47 5.50 -20.60
CA GLU A 34 -5.91 4.20 -20.94
C GLU A 34 -5.19 3.58 -19.74
N TRP A 35 -4.35 4.38 -19.06
CA TRP A 35 -3.67 3.97 -17.83
C TRP A 35 -4.64 3.57 -16.72
N LYS A 36 -5.69 4.34 -16.51
CA LYS A 36 -6.78 4.00 -15.59
C LYS A 36 -7.42 2.66 -15.92
N ASN A 37 -7.74 2.43 -17.20
CA ASN A 37 -8.36 1.19 -17.63
C ASN A 37 -7.42 -0.01 -17.43
N GLN A 38 -6.14 0.13 -17.73
CA GLN A 38 -5.14 -0.91 -17.47
C GLN A 38 -5.03 -1.23 -15.99
N ASN A 39 -4.97 -0.21 -15.13
CA ASN A 39 -4.91 -0.40 -13.67
C ASN A 39 -6.18 -1.06 -13.12
N ASN A 40 -7.35 -0.67 -13.61
CA ASN A 40 -8.61 -1.32 -13.26
C ASN A 40 -8.65 -2.79 -13.70
N ASP A 41 -8.25 -3.07 -14.96
CA ASP A 41 -8.23 -4.42 -15.49
C ASP A 41 -7.32 -5.36 -14.70
N VAL A 42 -6.12 -4.90 -14.34
CA VAL A 42 -5.19 -5.67 -13.52
C VAL A 42 -5.79 -5.99 -12.15
N MET A 43 -6.38 -5.00 -11.48
CA MET A 43 -7.02 -5.24 -10.18
C MET A 43 -8.21 -6.20 -10.29
N LEU A 44 -9.03 -6.06 -11.33
CA LEU A 44 -10.15 -6.98 -11.59
C LEU A 44 -9.66 -8.42 -11.80
N ARG A 45 -8.61 -8.61 -12.60
CA ARG A 45 -8.00 -9.93 -12.82
C ARG A 45 -7.43 -10.51 -11.53
N MET A 46 -6.71 -9.74 -10.75
CA MET A 46 -6.18 -10.16 -9.45
C MET A 46 -7.29 -10.64 -8.51
N HIS A 47 -8.38 -9.87 -8.42
CA HIS A 47 -9.55 -10.25 -7.61
C HIS A 47 -10.23 -11.50 -8.11
N ASP A 48 -10.42 -11.63 -9.42
CA ASP A 48 -11.03 -12.82 -10.01
C ASP A 48 -10.15 -14.06 -9.77
N TYR A 49 -8.84 -13.95 -9.94
CA TYR A 49 -7.91 -15.04 -9.64
C TYR A 49 -7.96 -15.42 -8.15
N GLN A 50 -7.91 -14.46 -7.25
CA GLN A 50 -8.00 -14.72 -5.82
C GLN A 50 -9.32 -15.42 -5.46
N LYS A 51 -10.44 -14.94 -6.01
CA LYS A 51 -11.77 -15.52 -5.76
C LYS A 51 -11.90 -16.95 -6.27
N ARG A 52 -11.34 -17.27 -7.44
CA ARG A 52 -11.44 -18.60 -8.06
C ARG A 52 -10.39 -19.58 -7.57
N LEU A 53 -9.18 -19.13 -7.33
CA LEU A 53 -8.04 -19.97 -7.01
C LEU A 53 -7.73 -20.02 -5.51
N GLY A 54 -8.20 -19.04 -4.72
CA GLY A 54 -7.96 -18.96 -3.29
C GLY A 54 -6.46 -18.98 -2.98
N GLN A 55 -6.03 -19.93 -2.17
CA GLN A 55 -4.61 -20.09 -1.79
C GLN A 55 -3.65 -20.38 -2.95
N TYR A 56 -4.17 -20.73 -4.14
CA TYR A 56 -3.36 -20.97 -5.34
C TYR A 56 -3.21 -19.72 -6.22
N ALA A 57 -3.91 -18.64 -5.90
CA ALA A 57 -3.65 -17.34 -6.53
C ALA A 57 -2.33 -16.77 -6.04
N TYR A 58 -1.68 -15.94 -6.85
CA TYR A 58 -0.45 -15.28 -6.42
C TYR A 58 -0.69 -14.31 -5.26
N PHE A 59 -1.73 -13.48 -5.34
CA PHE A 59 -2.26 -12.74 -4.20
C PHE A 59 -3.35 -13.60 -3.53
N THR A 60 -3.05 -14.15 -2.37
CA THR A 60 -3.87 -15.18 -1.73
C THR A 60 -5.08 -14.62 -0.99
N ASP A 61 -4.99 -13.36 -0.55
CA ASP A 61 -5.94 -12.78 0.38
C ASP A 61 -6.34 -11.35 0.01
N THR A 62 -7.47 -10.91 0.56
CA THR A 62 -8.02 -9.57 0.34
C THR A 62 -8.42 -8.91 1.65
N ILE A 63 -8.22 -7.58 1.72
CA ILE A 63 -8.77 -6.74 2.79
C ILE A 63 -9.86 -5.86 2.19
N VAL A 64 -11.03 -5.93 2.79
CA VAL A 64 -12.19 -5.12 2.39
C VAL A 64 -12.09 -3.77 3.03
N SER A 65 -12.02 -2.70 2.21
CA SER A 65 -12.19 -1.37 2.73
C SER A 65 -13.60 -1.16 3.26
N GLN A 66 -13.72 -0.62 4.45
CA GLN A 66 -15.01 -0.22 5.01
C GLN A 66 -15.47 1.13 4.46
N ALA A 67 -14.54 1.93 3.92
CA ALA A 67 -14.82 3.24 3.39
C ALA A 67 -15.47 3.22 2.00
N GLU A 68 -15.23 2.14 1.22
CA GLU A 68 -15.77 2.00 -0.14
C GLU A 68 -16.39 0.62 -0.33
N PRO A 69 -17.71 0.47 -0.16
CA PRO A 69 -18.36 -0.84 -0.17
C PRO A 69 -18.41 -1.52 -1.54
N LEU A 70 -17.92 -0.92 -2.59
CA LEU A 70 -18.39 -1.31 -3.92
C LEU A 70 -17.44 -2.02 -4.82
N SER A 71 -16.18 -2.29 -4.56
CA SER A 71 -15.62 -3.18 -5.55
C SER A 71 -14.17 -3.60 -5.43
N PHE A 72 -13.28 -2.80 -4.93
CA PHE A 72 -11.90 -3.25 -4.98
C PHE A 72 -11.27 -3.20 -3.59
N ARG A 73 -10.64 -4.28 -3.28
CA ARG A 73 -10.02 -4.52 -1.98
C ARG A 73 -8.53 -4.46 -2.18
N CYS A 74 -7.79 -4.10 -1.17
CA CYS A 74 -6.37 -4.38 -1.19
C CYS A 74 -6.18 -5.90 -1.24
N LEU A 75 -5.28 -6.34 -2.12
CA LEU A 75 -4.87 -7.73 -2.18
C LEU A 75 -3.50 -7.88 -1.52
N TYR A 76 -3.27 -9.00 -0.86
CA TYR A 76 -1.97 -9.25 -0.26
C TYR A 76 -1.58 -10.73 -0.36
N ARG A 77 -0.27 -10.94 -0.22
CA ARG A 77 0.37 -12.24 -0.06
C ARG A 77 1.33 -12.15 1.12
N VAL A 78 1.19 -13.07 2.05
CA VAL A 78 2.13 -13.21 3.15
C VAL A 78 3.43 -13.82 2.62
N ILE A 79 4.53 -13.06 2.69
CA ILE A 79 5.87 -13.54 2.31
C ILE A 79 6.49 -14.28 3.49
N THR A 80 6.46 -13.63 4.65
CA THR A 80 6.90 -14.22 5.91
C THR A 80 5.84 -13.91 6.96
N PRO A 81 5.19 -14.94 7.52
CA PRO A 81 4.26 -14.71 8.61
C PRO A 81 5.02 -14.32 9.88
N ALA A 82 4.33 -13.63 10.76
CA ALA A 82 4.83 -13.38 12.11
C ALA A 82 5.17 -14.72 12.80
N ASN A 83 6.35 -14.79 13.44
CA ASN A 83 6.76 -16.00 14.13
C ASN A 83 5.94 -16.17 15.41
N GLU A 84 5.27 -17.32 15.57
CA GLU A 84 4.43 -17.63 16.73
C GLU A 84 5.19 -17.50 18.06
N ASP A 85 6.47 -17.91 18.12
CA ASP A 85 7.26 -17.80 19.34
C ASP A 85 7.57 -16.33 19.69
N SER A 86 7.80 -15.51 18.69
CA SER A 86 7.97 -14.07 18.86
C SER A 86 6.66 -13.39 19.27
N LEU A 87 5.53 -13.87 18.76
CA LEU A 87 4.19 -13.37 19.13
C LEU A 87 3.86 -13.71 20.58
N ARG A 88 4.17 -14.92 21.04
CA ARG A 88 3.91 -15.37 22.42
C ARG A 88 4.77 -14.66 23.46
N ALA A 89 6.02 -14.33 23.12
CA ALA A 89 6.99 -13.82 24.09
C ALA A 89 6.65 -12.40 24.62
N ILE A 90 5.86 -11.57 23.92
CA ILE A 90 5.69 -10.15 24.28
C ILE A 90 4.24 -9.65 24.09
N ASN A 91 3.21 -10.46 24.23
CA ASN A 91 1.83 -10.02 23.92
C ASN A 91 1.69 -9.41 22.50
N ARG A 92 2.45 -9.89 21.53
CA ARG A 92 2.49 -9.37 20.15
C ARG A 92 1.34 -9.86 19.27
N TRP A 93 0.32 -10.46 19.87
CA TRP A 93 -0.91 -10.91 19.18
C TRP A 93 -1.78 -9.74 18.70
N TYR A 94 -1.43 -8.52 19.10
CA TYR A 94 -2.21 -7.35 18.73
C TYR A 94 -1.89 -6.95 17.31
N THR A 95 -2.93 -6.70 16.55
CA THR A 95 -2.86 -5.88 15.35
C THR A 95 -2.88 -4.40 15.74
N PRO A 96 -2.28 -3.52 14.93
CA PRO A 96 -2.39 -2.09 15.18
C PRO A 96 -3.83 -1.60 15.17
N TYR A 97 -4.15 -0.69 16.06
CA TYR A 97 -5.33 0.15 15.92
C TYR A 97 -5.04 1.31 14.98
N TYR A 98 -6.10 1.92 14.47
CA TYR A 98 -6.02 3.10 13.62
C TYR A 98 -5.15 4.24 14.20
N THR A 99 -5.05 4.32 15.54
CA THR A 99 -4.29 5.33 16.27
C THR A 99 -2.96 4.82 16.84
N SER A 100 -2.49 3.66 16.43
CA SER A 100 -1.22 3.10 16.88
C SER A 100 -0.02 3.81 16.29
N THR A 101 1.09 3.81 17.00
CA THR A 101 2.39 4.26 16.49
C THR A 101 3.22 3.05 16.09
N LEU A 102 3.66 3.01 14.87
CA LEU A 102 4.28 1.85 14.26
C LEU A 102 5.70 2.14 13.79
N LYS A 103 6.51 1.09 13.80
CA LYS A 103 7.80 1.05 13.11
C LYS A 103 7.70 0.06 11.96
N MET A 104 8.05 0.51 10.77
CA MET A 104 7.89 -0.27 9.55
C MET A 104 9.13 -0.22 8.66
N HIS A 105 9.33 -1.31 7.92
CA HIS A 105 10.11 -1.29 6.69
C HIS A 105 9.16 -1.41 5.50
N TYR A 106 9.39 -0.65 4.46
CA TYR A 106 8.63 -0.82 3.24
C TYR A 106 9.47 -0.55 1.99
N THR A 107 9.01 -1.10 0.89
CA THR A 107 9.49 -0.80 -0.45
C THR A 107 8.28 -0.53 -1.32
N LEU A 108 8.24 0.64 -1.97
CA LEU A 108 7.29 0.99 -3.01
C LEU A 108 7.94 0.69 -4.37
N TYR A 109 7.30 -0.15 -5.15
CA TYR A 109 7.70 -0.41 -6.53
C TYR A 109 7.10 0.62 -7.47
N ASP A 110 7.83 0.98 -8.54
CA ASP A 110 7.30 1.85 -9.58
C ASP A 110 6.09 1.18 -10.28
N PRO A 111 4.89 1.77 -10.22
CA PRO A 111 3.70 1.20 -10.83
C PRO A 111 3.86 0.90 -12.31
N LYS A 112 4.53 1.77 -13.08
CA LYS A 112 4.77 1.55 -14.51
C LYS A 112 5.71 0.37 -14.75
N SER A 113 6.76 0.27 -13.97
CA SER A 113 7.69 -0.85 -14.04
C SER A 113 7.02 -2.16 -13.69
N VAL A 114 6.19 -2.20 -12.63
CA VAL A 114 5.39 -3.39 -12.30
C VAL A 114 4.45 -3.75 -13.44
N MET A 115 3.63 -2.81 -13.89
CA MET A 115 2.63 -3.04 -14.92
C MET A 115 3.23 -3.56 -16.24
N SER A 116 4.42 -3.09 -16.60
CA SER A 116 5.13 -3.53 -17.82
C SER A 116 5.64 -4.98 -17.75
N LYS A 117 5.77 -5.53 -16.54
CA LYS A 117 6.32 -6.86 -16.28
C LYS A 117 5.25 -7.90 -15.91
N LEU A 118 4.05 -7.44 -15.52
CA LEU A 118 2.97 -8.36 -15.13
C LEU A 118 2.52 -9.24 -16.30
N PRO A 119 2.47 -10.57 -16.10
CA PRO A 119 1.96 -11.48 -17.12
C PRO A 119 0.48 -11.20 -17.48
N VAL A 120 0.15 -11.38 -18.74
CA VAL A 120 -1.23 -11.24 -19.22
C VAL A 120 -2.03 -12.51 -18.98
N ASP A 121 -1.39 -13.67 -19.15
CA ASP A 121 -2.07 -14.97 -18.99
C ASP A 121 -2.14 -15.40 -17.52
N GLU A 122 -3.21 -16.12 -17.20
CA GLU A 122 -3.52 -16.54 -15.84
C GLU A 122 -2.46 -17.49 -15.23
N ALA A 123 -1.98 -18.42 -16.03
CA ALA A 123 -1.04 -19.43 -15.53
C ALA A 123 0.29 -18.80 -15.10
N SER A 124 0.83 -17.90 -15.93
CA SER A 124 2.05 -17.15 -15.61
C SER A 124 1.83 -16.17 -14.45
N PHE A 125 0.66 -15.50 -14.42
CA PHE A 125 0.34 -14.55 -13.36
C PHE A 125 0.25 -15.22 -11.96
N ASN A 126 -0.23 -16.45 -11.91
CA ASN A 126 -0.34 -17.18 -10.64
C ASN A 126 0.84 -18.14 -10.38
N ASN A 127 1.87 -18.09 -11.21
CA ASN A 127 3.10 -18.85 -11.00
C ASN A 127 4.07 -18.05 -10.10
N PRO A 128 4.34 -18.52 -8.85
CA PRO A 128 5.24 -17.81 -7.95
C PRO A 128 6.66 -17.63 -8.52
N GLU A 129 7.19 -18.59 -9.28
CA GLU A 129 8.54 -18.48 -9.85
C GLU A 129 8.65 -17.32 -10.86
N ILE A 130 7.56 -17.02 -11.56
CA ILE A 130 7.50 -15.91 -12.51
C ILE A 130 7.26 -14.59 -11.77
N MET A 131 6.27 -14.55 -10.90
CA MET A 131 5.87 -13.34 -10.21
C MET A 131 6.90 -12.87 -9.18
N ASP A 132 7.57 -13.79 -8.48
CA ASP A 132 8.59 -13.43 -7.50
C ASP A 132 9.81 -12.74 -8.16
N LYS A 133 10.07 -13.00 -9.44
CA LYS A 133 11.10 -12.26 -10.19
C LYS A 133 10.75 -10.78 -10.36
N ILE A 134 9.47 -10.44 -10.45
CA ILE A 134 9.02 -9.06 -10.60
C ILE A 134 9.25 -8.25 -9.31
N PHE A 135 9.17 -8.89 -8.17
CA PHE A 135 9.22 -8.19 -6.88
C PHE A 135 10.51 -8.44 -6.08
N PHE A 136 11.18 -9.57 -6.29
CA PHE A 136 12.26 -10.00 -5.39
C PHE A 136 13.58 -10.33 -6.10
N ASP A 137 13.56 -10.64 -7.40
CA ASP A 137 14.78 -10.95 -8.15
C ASP A 137 15.63 -9.70 -8.34
N SER A 138 16.96 -9.82 -8.16
CA SER A 138 17.87 -8.70 -8.27
C SER A 138 18.04 -8.16 -9.69
N GLU A 139 17.76 -8.99 -10.71
CA GLU A 139 18.00 -8.66 -12.11
C GLU A 139 16.72 -8.23 -12.85
N ASN A 140 15.57 -8.83 -12.48
CA ASN A 140 14.30 -8.65 -13.20
C ASN A 140 13.21 -7.96 -12.39
N LYS A 141 13.51 -7.56 -11.14
CA LYS A 141 12.49 -6.90 -10.32
C LYS A 141 12.04 -5.57 -10.93
N ALA A 142 10.84 -5.18 -10.59
CA ALA A 142 10.34 -3.85 -10.88
C ALA A 142 11.20 -2.79 -10.18
N ASP A 143 11.32 -1.62 -10.82
CA ASP A 143 12.08 -0.52 -10.24
C ASP A 143 11.47 -0.12 -8.89
N THR A 144 12.34 0.28 -7.98
CA THR A 144 11.95 0.76 -6.66
C THR A 144 11.89 2.28 -6.68
N LEU A 145 10.72 2.85 -6.43
CA LEU A 145 10.57 4.29 -6.25
C LEU A 145 11.06 4.73 -4.88
N GLU A 146 10.71 3.95 -3.86
CA GLU A 146 11.05 4.30 -2.49
C GLU A 146 11.25 3.03 -1.65
N SER A 147 12.26 3.05 -0.78
CA SER A 147 12.47 2.02 0.22
C SER A 147 12.95 2.67 1.51
N GLN A 148 12.18 2.52 2.57
CA GLN A 148 12.44 3.22 3.83
C GLN A 148 12.16 2.34 5.05
N GLN A 149 12.86 2.71 6.13
CA GLN A 149 12.52 2.34 7.48
C GLN A 149 11.92 3.57 8.16
N VAL A 150 10.67 3.48 8.55
CA VAL A 150 9.94 4.61 9.13
C VAL A 150 9.33 4.26 10.48
N THR A 151 9.22 5.27 11.32
CA THR A 151 8.45 5.21 12.56
C THR A 151 7.35 6.28 12.49
N PHE A 152 6.11 5.86 12.53
CA PHE A 152 4.97 6.76 12.55
C PHE A 152 4.66 7.14 14.00
N PHE A 153 4.74 8.42 14.31
CA PHE A 153 4.55 8.95 15.68
C PHE A 153 3.12 9.41 15.97
N GLN A 154 2.24 9.37 15.00
CA GLN A 154 0.84 9.66 15.22
C GLN A 154 -0.04 8.67 14.48
N ALA A 155 -1.21 8.49 15.07
CA ALA A 155 -2.28 7.72 14.51
C ALA A 155 -2.29 7.73 13.01
N PHE A 156 -2.65 6.62 12.40
CA PHE A 156 -3.11 6.58 11.03
C PHE A 156 -4.32 7.50 10.90
N THR A 157 -4.12 8.80 10.90
CA THR A 157 -5.16 9.68 10.45
C THR A 157 -5.22 9.57 8.94
N CYS A 158 -6.38 9.71 8.34
CA CYS A 158 -6.55 9.76 6.88
C CYS A 158 -5.62 10.80 6.23
N ALA A 159 -5.03 11.70 7.02
CA ALA A 159 -4.09 12.72 6.60
C ALA A 159 -2.61 12.28 6.57
N SER A 160 -2.25 11.15 7.16
CA SER A 160 -0.83 10.77 7.31
C SER A 160 -0.37 9.61 6.45
N VAL A 161 -1.28 8.74 6.04
CA VAL A 161 -1.02 7.63 5.11
C VAL A 161 -2.21 7.42 4.19
N ILE A 162 -1.98 6.80 3.04
CA ILE A 162 -3.06 6.43 2.12
C ILE A 162 -4.01 5.43 2.79
N VAL A 163 -5.29 5.49 2.42
CA VAL A 163 -6.35 4.67 3.02
C VAL A 163 -6.00 3.18 2.98
N GLY A 164 -5.49 2.69 1.85
CA GLY A 164 -5.09 1.30 1.71
C GLY A 164 -4.04 0.86 2.72
N TRP A 165 -3.08 1.72 3.08
CA TRP A 165 -2.11 1.41 4.13
C TRP A 165 -2.77 1.31 5.50
N ALA A 166 -3.61 2.28 5.83
CA ALA A 166 -4.30 2.31 7.12
C ALA A 166 -5.11 1.03 7.34
N GLU A 167 -5.73 0.50 6.29
CA GLU A 167 -6.49 -0.74 6.36
C GLU A 167 -5.59 -1.97 6.49
N ILE A 168 -4.56 -2.08 5.65
CA ILE A 168 -3.63 -3.21 5.66
C ILE A 168 -2.97 -3.36 7.02
N LEU A 169 -2.44 -2.28 7.56
CA LEU A 169 -1.68 -2.29 8.80
C LEU A 169 -2.49 -2.78 10.00
N GLN A 170 -3.79 -2.54 10.03
CA GLN A 170 -4.67 -3.04 11.09
C GLN A 170 -4.88 -4.56 11.06
N HIS A 171 -4.43 -5.24 10.00
CA HIS A 171 -4.46 -6.70 9.87
C HIS A 171 -3.10 -7.36 10.05
N MET A 172 -2.01 -6.59 10.07
CA MET A 172 -0.66 -7.13 10.24
C MET A 172 -0.30 -7.34 11.72
N HIS A 173 0.54 -8.34 11.98
CA HIS A 173 1.20 -8.56 13.26
C HIS A 173 2.68 -8.19 13.18
N ILE A 174 3.30 -7.94 14.32
CA ILE A 174 4.74 -7.67 14.37
C ILE A 174 5.51 -8.89 13.82
N GLY A 175 6.34 -8.65 12.83
CA GLY A 175 7.12 -9.66 12.12
C GLY A 175 6.51 -10.10 10.80
N ASP A 176 5.26 -9.71 10.50
CA ASP A 176 4.67 -9.94 9.19
C ASP A 176 5.43 -9.17 8.11
N ASN A 177 5.67 -9.84 6.99
CA ASN A 177 6.19 -9.25 5.77
C ASN A 177 5.27 -9.64 4.63
N TRP A 178 4.60 -8.65 4.06
CA TRP A 178 3.57 -8.84 3.05
C TRP A 178 3.93 -8.13 1.75
N LEU A 179 3.59 -8.76 0.63
CA LEU A 179 3.47 -8.09 -0.65
C LEU A 179 2.02 -7.66 -0.82
N VAL A 180 1.81 -6.40 -1.15
CA VAL A 180 0.49 -5.78 -1.17
C VAL A 180 0.27 -5.07 -2.48
N ALA A 181 -0.94 -5.23 -3.05
CA ALA A 181 -1.45 -4.44 -4.16
C ALA A 181 -2.62 -3.57 -3.68
N ILE A 182 -2.48 -2.27 -3.81
CA ILE A 182 -3.45 -1.25 -3.39
C ILE A 182 -4.04 -0.61 -4.64
N PRO A 183 -5.37 -0.64 -4.82
CA PRO A 183 -6.00 0.02 -5.95
C PRO A 183 -5.87 1.54 -5.84
N TRP A 184 -5.82 2.21 -6.98
CA TRP A 184 -5.54 3.63 -7.10
C TRP A 184 -6.44 4.53 -6.23
N TYR A 185 -7.72 4.21 -6.07
CA TYR A 185 -8.65 5.01 -5.27
C TYR A 185 -8.49 4.84 -3.74
N LEU A 186 -7.79 3.80 -3.27
CA LEU A 186 -7.31 3.66 -1.89
C LEU A 186 -5.86 4.17 -1.71
N ALA A 187 -5.28 4.71 -2.78
CA ALA A 187 -3.95 5.30 -2.85
C ALA A 187 -4.03 6.81 -3.07
N TYR A 188 -3.47 7.33 -4.17
CA TYR A 188 -3.45 8.77 -4.45
C TYR A 188 -4.60 9.23 -5.37
N GLY A 189 -5.53 8.34 -5.70
CA GLY A 189 -6.74 8.67 -6.43
C GLY A 189 -6.50 9.10 -7.88
N GLN A 190 -7.44 9.91 -8.35
CA GLN A 190 -7.38 10.46 -9.71
C GLN A 190 -6.38 11.60 -9.87
N ALA A 191 -5.93 12.20 -8.77
CA ALA A 191 -4.98 13.31 -8.84
C ALA A 191 -3.53 12.85 -8.88
N GLY A 192 -3.21 11.64 -8.36
CA GLY A 192 -1.84 11.23 -8.17
C GLY A 192 -1.09 12.13 -7.18
N ASN A 193 0.21 12.22 -7.33
CA ASN A 193 1.07 13.18 -6.64
C ASN A 193 2.28 13.55 -7.52
N SER A 194 3.31 14.19 -6.96
CA SER A 194 4.52 14.60 -7.72
C SER A 194 5.33 13.43 -8.28
N THR A 195 5.12 12.20 -7.81
CA THR A 195 5.90 11.01 -8.17
C THR A 195 5.03 9.90 -8.75
N ILE A 196 3.78 9.84 -8.33
CA ILE A 196 2.81 8.81 -8.72
C ILE A 196 1.78 9.43 -9.65
N ASP A 197 1.65 8.86 -10.84
CA ASP A 197 0.67 9.31 -11.82
C ASP A 197 -0.77 9.10 -11.33
N PRO A 198 -1.73 9.90 -11.83
CA PRO A 198 -3.15 9.68 -11.66
C PRO A 198 -3.55 8.22 -11.94
N TYR A 199 -4.49 7.70 -11.14
CA TYR A 199 -5.06 6.35 -11.30
C TYR A 199 -4.07 5.19 -11.22
N SER A 200 -2.92 5.35 -10.55
CA SER A 200 -1.92 4.29 -10.39
C SER A 200 -2.24 3.39 -9.21
N ASN A 201 -2.37 2.08 -9.45
CA ASN A 201 -2.31 1.08 -8.39
C ASN A 201 -0.91 1.06 -7.80
N LEU A 202 -0.82 0.83 -6.50
CA LEU A 202 0.46 0.78 -5.81
C LEU A 202 0.79 -0.65 -5.37
N TYR A 203 2.07 -0.96 -5.43
CA TYR A 203 2.60 -2.25 -5.05
C TYR A 203 3.69 -2.05 -4.01
N PHE A 204 3.46 -2.63 -2.83
CA PHE A 204 4.38 -2.50 -1.71
C PHE A 204 4.83 -3.86 -1.20
N ARG A 205 6.09 -3.93 -0.80
CA ARG A 205 6.52 -4.87 0.21
C ARG A 205 6.51 -4.15 1.55
N MET A 206 5.82 -4.70 2.54
CA MET A 206 5.62 -4.08 3.84
C MET A 206 6.00 -5.06 4.96
N GLU A 207 6.78 -4.59 5.92
CA GLU A 207 7.16 -5.34 7.11
C GLU A 207 6.80 -4.53 8.36
N LEU A 208 5.95 -5.10 9.22
CA LEU A 208 5.63 -4.49 10.51
C LEU A 208 6.70 -4.91 11.53
N VAL A 209 7.59 -3.99 11.86
CA VAL A 209 8.73 -4.24 12.75
C VAL A 209 8.34 -4.15 14.22
N ASP A 210 7.53 -3.14 14.59
CA ASP A 210 7.15 -2.92 15.97
C ASP A 210 5.89 -2.05 16.08
N ILE A 211 5.17 -2.20 17.21
CA ILE A 211 4.11 -1.30 17.64
C ILE A 211 4.65 -0.55 18.85
N THR A 212 5.22 0.61 18.63
CA THR A 212 5.89 1.39 19.68
C THR A 212 4.91 2.02 20.67
N LYS A 213 3.67 2.26 20.22
CA LYS A 213 2.55 2.66 21.04
C LYS A 213 1.26 2.04 20.52
N LEU A 214 0.66 1.19 21.32
CA LEU A 214 -0.67 0.66 21.01
C LEU A 214 -1.69 1.78 21.20
N GLY A 215 -2.39 2.10 20.13
CA GLY A 215 -3.46 3.08 20.15
C GLY A 215 -4.77 2.51 20.66
N GLY A 216 -5.85 3.16 20.30
CA GLY A 216 -7.22 2.70 20.52
C GLY A 216 -8.03 2.74 19.23
N PRO A 217 -9.27 2.27 19.24
CA PRO A 217 -10.18 2.44 18.13
C PRO A 217 -10.41 3.93 17.86
N VAL A 218 -10.81 4.26 16.64
CA VAL A 218 -11.19 5.63 16.27
C VAL A 218 -12.35 6.07 17.15
N PRO A 219 -12.28 7.23 17.82
CA PRO A 219 -13.40 7.73 18.59
C PRO A 219 -14.64 7.91 17.72
N GLU A 220 -15.81 7.49 18.21
CA GLU A 220 -17.08 7.72 17.52
C GLU A 220 -17.27 9.24 17.28
N GLY A 221 -17.61 9.61 16.05
CA GLY A 221 -17.84 11.01 15.68
C GLY A 221 -16.61 11.76 15.14
N SER A 222 -15.49 11.09 14.90
CA SER A 222 -14.28 11.73 14.34
C SER A 222 -14.38 12.16 12.86
N GLY A 223 -15.51 11.92 12.21
CA GLY A 223 -15.79 12.42 10.85
C GLY A 223 -14.88 11.85 9.74
N ILE A 224 -14.39 10.62 9.92
CA ILE A 224 -13.58 9.89 8.94
C ILE A 224 -14.50 8.99 8.12
#